data_ae6927b6ab0d52742dcb00519304a073
#
_entry.id   ae6927b6ab0d52742dcb00519304a073
#
_cell.length_a   1.000
_cell.length_b   1.000
_cell.length_c   1.000
_cell.angle_alpha   90.00
_cell.angle_beta   90.00
_cell.angle_gamma   90.00
#
_symmetry.space_group_name_H-M   'P 1'
#
loop_
_entity.id
_entity.type
_entity.pdbx_description
1 polymer ?
#
loop_
_entity_poly.entity_id
_entity_poly.type
_entity_poly.pdbx_seq_one_letter_code
_entity_poly.pdbx_strand_id
1 'polypeptide(L)'
;KENNQEFGYWKSLKDISSEDDYNRFLKQSEHNVDNGLSRRNFLSLIAASVALAGLEGCKKPMQKIIPYVEAEIGVVPGIPNYYASTLPFKNNALGVVIENHSERPVKVEGNDKHPATMGKSNSFAQASTLEMYDPDRLRGIKFEGNKVDWSEYLKFAKSINETDGSGLAVLMQESSSPTIKSIKDDFKKKLPNAKWVVYESINNENLYDGIEKAFSKRLQPLYRLENAQIIVSLGSDFLGVDDNNIYHTKKFAQNRDIVDETSTMNRLYVAESSISSTYKPRSISCSLCTKRQGSVASSALK
;
A
#
# COMPACT_ATOMS: atom_id res chain seq x y z
N LYS A 1 -8.92 40.29 -0.21
CA LYS A 1 -8.46 39.58 -1.42
C LYS A 1 -7.57 38.47 -0.93
N GLU A 2 -8.16 37.32 -0.74
CA GLU A 2 -7.47 36.07 -0.37
C GLU A 2 -6.74 35.54 -1.60
N ASN A 3 -5.43 35.42 -1.47
CA ASN A 3 -4.61 34.72 -2.45
C ASN A 3 -4.82 33.21 -2.24
N ASN A 4 -5.75 32.62 -2.95
CA ASN A 4 -5.78 31.17 -3.17
C ASN A 4 -4.61 30.81 -4.09
N GLN A 5 -3.45 30.47 -3.52
CA GLN A 5 -2.44 29.72 -4.23
C GLN A 5 -2.94 28.25 -4.31
N GLU A 6 -3.55 27.91 -5.44
CA GLU A 6 -3.72 26.53 -5.84
C GLU A 6 -2.32 25.90 -5.96
N PHE A 7 -2.01 24.97 -5.05
CA PHE A 7 -0.84 24.10 -5.18
C PHE A 7 -1.09 23.12 -6.33
N GLY A 8 -0.82 23.57 -7.56
CA GLY A 8 -0.81 22.71 -8.72
C GLY A 8 0.41 21.79 -8.67
N TYR A 9 0.20 20.49 -8.68
CA TYR A 9 1.30 19.55 -8.89
C TYR A 9 1.82 19.74 -10.33
N TRP A 10 3.15 19.96 -10.46
CA TRP A 10 3.77 20.02 -11.78
C TRP A 10 3.67 18.66 -12.48
N LYS A 11 3.27 18.66 -13.73
CA LYS A 11 3.07 17.45 -14.55
C LYS A 11 4.09 17.34 -15.66
N SER A 12 4.80 18.43 -15.96
CA SER A 12 5.76 18.51 -17.06
C SER A 12 6.87 19.53 -16.76
N LEU A 13 7.95 19.47 -17.53
CA LEU A 13 9.02 20.49 -17.49
C LEU A 13 8.51 21.91 -17.78
N LYS A 14 7.43 22.02 -18.54
CA LYS A 14 6.78 23.30 -18.84
C LYS A 14 6.18 23.98 -17.61
N ASP A 15 5.74 23.18 -16.62
CA ASP A 15 5.12 23.69 -15.39
C ASP A 15 6.17 24.19 -14.37
N ILE A 16 7.44 23.78 -14.55
CA ILE A 16 8.54 24.11 -13.63
C ILE A 16 9.34 25.31 -14.15
N SER A 17 9.42 25.49 -15.46
CA SER A 17 10.22 26.54 -16.11
C SER A 17 9.35 27.68 -16.61
N SER A 18 9.94 28.89 -16.74
CA SER A 18 9.29 29.95 -17.47
C SER A 18 9.08 29.54 -18.93
N GLU A 19 8.05 30.06 -19.57
CA GLU A 19 7.72 29.72 -20.96
C GLU A 19 8.90 30.03 -21.93
N ASP A 20 9.67 31.06 -21.61
CA ASP A 20 10.87 31.43 -22.36
C ASP A 20 12.02 30.44 -22.19
N ASP A 21 12.22 29.90 -20.99
CA ASP A 21 13.26 28.91 -20.73
C ASP A 21 12.91 27.56 -21.35
N TYR A 22 11.62 27.18 -21.30
CA TYR A 22 11.14 25.98 -21.96
C TYR A 22 11.28 26.06 -23.49
N ASN A 23 10.91 27.16 -24.10
CA ASN A 23 11.06 27.37 -25.55
C ASN A 23 12.53 27.47 -25.99
N ARG A 24 13.40 28.02 -25.13
CA ARG A 24 14.85 28.01 -25.35
C ARG A 24 15.42 26.61 -25.31
N PHE A 25 14.96 25.80 -24.38
CA PHE A 25 15.34 24.39 -24.28
C PHE A 25 14.88 23.57 -25.48
N LEU A 26 13.64 23.75 -25.96
CA LEU A 26 13.13 23.08 -27.16
C LEU A 26 13.95 23.47 -28.42
N LYS A 27 14.22 24.74 -28.63
CA LYS A 27 15.05 25.20 -29.75
C LYS A 27 16.48 24.63 -29.72
N GLN A 28 17.01 24.45 -28.52
CA GLN A 28 18.35 23.90 -28.34
C GLN A 28 18.34 22.36 -28.55
N SER A 29 17.24 21.67 -28.26
CA SER A 29 17.07 20.26 -28.52
C SER A 29 16.83 19.94 -30.00
N GLU A 30 16.10 20.76 -30.72
CA GLU A 30 15.87 20.60 -32.16
C GLU A 30 17.16 20.76 -33.00
N HIS A 31 18.12 21.63 -32.57
CA HIS A 31 19.40 21.81 -33.25
C HIS A 31 20.39 20.64 -33.04
N ASN A 32 20.14 19.75 -32.10
CA ASN A 32 21.04 18.63 -31.75
C ASN A 32 20.62 17.26 -32.32
N VAL A 33 19.54 17.18 -33.09
CA VAL A 33 19.03 15.91 -33.60
C VAL A 33 19.85 15.36 -34.77
N ASP A 34 20.58 16.22 -35.49
CA ASP A 34 21.38 15.81 -36.67
C ASP A 34 22.85 15.44 -36.37
N ASN A 35 23.34 15.68 -35.18
CA ASN A 35 24.67 15.24 -34.78
C ASN A 35 24.55 14.29 -33.59
N GLY A 36 24.80 13.00 -33.82
CA GLY A 36 24.79 11.98 -32.80
C GLY A 36 25.46 12.47 -31.51
N LEU A 37 24.73 12.38 -30.38
CA LEU A 37 25.20 12.84 -29.08
C LEU A 37 26.58 12.25 -28.76
N SER A 38 27.62 13.08 -28.89
CA SER A 38 28.96 12.66 -28.52
C SER A 38 28.94 12.35 -27.00
N ARG A 39 29.72 11.37 -26.56
CA ARG A 39 29.85 11.02 -25.13
C ARG A 39 30.16 12.26 -24.27
N ARG A 40 30.84 13.23 -24.80
CA ARG A 40 31.21 14.47 -24.14
C ARG A 40 30.00 15.40 -23.93
N ASN A 41 29.10 15.50 -24.91
CA ASN A 41 27.87 16.30 -24.81
C ASN A 41 26.86 15.64 -23.88
N PHE A 42 26.79 14.32 -23.85
CA PHE A 42 25.97 13.57 -22.89
C PHE A 42 26.45 13.79 -21.44
N LEU A 43 27.76 13.71 -21.20
CA LEU A 43 28.33 13.95 -19.87
C LEU A 43 28.16 15.43 -19.44
N SER A 44 28.25 16.40 -20.34
CA SER A 44 27.99 17.80 -20.00
C SER A 44 26.51 18.05 -19.67
N LEU A 45 25.59 17.37 -20.34
CA LEU A 45 24.14 17.43 -20.04
C LEU A 45 23.82 16.86 -18.67
N ILE A 46 24.41 15.72 -18.31
CA ILE A 46 24.28 15.13 -16.98
C ILE A 46 24.90 16.04 -15.92
N ALA A 47 26.07 16.58 -16.16
CA ALA A 47 26.73 17.52 -15.22
C ALA A 47 25.88 18.78 -15.00
N ALA A 48 25.25 19.32 -16.03
CA ALA A 48 24.36 20.47 -15.93
C ALA A 48 23.08 20.14 -15.17
N SER A 49 22.49 18.95 -15.38
CA SER A 49 21.28 18.52 -14.67
C SER A 49 21.55 18.24 -13.19
N VAL A 50 22.71 17.66 -12.85
CA VAL A 50 23.14 17.44 -11.45
C VAL A 50 23.45 18.76 -10.76
N ALA A 51 24.06 19.73 -11.46
CA ALA A 51 24.30 21.06 -10.91
C ALA A 51 23.00 21.84 -10.63
N LEU A 52 21.99 21.74 -11.53
CA LEU A 52 20.67 22.34 -11.31
C LEU A 52 19.91 21.68 -10.16
N ALA A 53 19.92 20.35 -10.06
CA ALA A 53 19.32 19.61 -8.95
C ALA A 53 20.02 19.90 -7.63
N GLY A 54 21.34 20.15 -7.63
CA GLY A 54 22.12 20.47 -6.44
C GLY A 54 21.86 21.87 -5.88
N LEU A 55 21.46 22.82 -6.70
CA LEU A 55 21.25 24.21 -6.24
C LEU A 55 19.88 24.41 -5.54
N GLU A 56 18.85 23.67 -5.89
CA GLU A 56 17.55 23.75 -5.24
C GLU A 56 17.30 22.66 -4.16
N GLY A 57 18.03 21.54 -4.24
CA GLY A 57 17.88 20.42 -3.29
C GLY A 57 18.38 20.70 -1.87
N CYS A 58 19.06 21.81 -1.63
CA CYS A 58 19.67 22.11 -0.33
C CYS A 58 18.89 23.12 0.55
N LYS A 59 17.66 23.45 0.26
CA LYS A 59 16.81 24.09 1.27
C LYS A 59 16.49 23.06 2.36
N LYS A 60 17.37 22.98 3.35
CA LYS A 60 17.05 22.27 4.60
C LYS A 60 15.71 22.81 5.09
N PRO A 61 14.67 21.95 5.27
CA PRO A 61 13.47 22.40 5.94
C PRO A 61 13.91 23.02 7.28
N MET A 62 13.32 24.16 7.64
CA MET A 62 13.57 24.80 8.92
C MET A 62 13.05 23.87 10.04
N GLN A 63 13.83 22.86 10.37
CA GLN A 63 13.56 21.98 11.49
C GLN A 63 14.23 22.59 12.73
N LYS A 64 13.43 22.96 13.72
CA LYS A 64 13.95 23.24 15.04
C LYS A 64 14.31 21.89 15.67
N ILE A 65 15.59 21.65 15.86
CA ILE A 65 16.04 20.54 16.70
C ILE A 65 15.83 21.01 18.14
N ILE A 66 14.83 20.46 18.81
CA ILE A 66 14.61 20.67 20.24
C ILE A 66 15.37 19.55 20.93
N PRO A 67 16.46 19.87 21.69
CA PRO A 67 17.18 18.86 22.45
C PRO A 67 16.27 18.30 23.55
N TYR A 68 16.46 17.03 23.90
CA TYR A 68 15.81 16.44 25.05
C TYR A 68 16.25 17.17 26.34
N VAL A 69 15.29 17.58 27.16
CA VAL A 69 15.57 18.06 28.51
C VAL A 69 15.89 16.87 29.41
N GLU A 70 15.18 15.77 29.23
CA GLU A 70 15.44 14.47 29.84
C GLU A 70 15.40 13.40 28.73
N ALA A 71 16.45 12.58 28.64
CA ALA A 71 16.44 11.45 27.71
C ALA A 71 15.61 10.32 28.29
N GLU A 72 14.72 9.73 27.48
CA GLU A 72 14.00 8.52 27.89
C GLU A 72 14.94 7.35 28.15
N ILE A 73 14.61 6.56 29.15
CA ILE A 73 15.37 5.37 29.51
C ILE A 73 15.34 4.38 28.32
N GLY A 74 16.52 3.99 27.84
CA GLY A 74 16.64 3.05 26.73
C GLY A 74 16.68 3.67 25.34
N VAL A 75 16.58 4.99 25.20
CA VAL A 75 16.75 5.69 23.92
C VAL A 75 18.17 6.26 23.85
N VAL A 76 18.98 5.73 22.93
CA VAL A 76 20.33 6.22 22.64
C VAL A 76 20.30 6.87 21.25
N PRO A 77 20.66 8.15 21.12
CA PRO A 77 20.70 8.82 19.83
C PRO A 77 21.56 8.06 18.82
N GLY A 78 21.01 7.80 17.63
CA GLY A 78 21.69 7.05 16.57
C GLY A 78 21.55 5.52 16.64
N ILE A 79 21.01 4.97 17.72
CA ILE A 79 20.70 3.54 17.84
C ILE A 79 19.18 3.37 17.71
N PRO A 80 18.69 2.59 16.72
CA PRO A 80 17.26 2.37 16.56
C PRO A 80 16.69 1.42 17.61
N ASN A 81 15.48 1.69 18.04
CA ASN A 81 14.65 0.76 18.79
C ASN A 81 13.64 0.09 17.86
N TYR A 82 13.35 -1.19 18.09
CA TYR A 82 12.45 -1.98 17.28
C TYR A 82 11.23 -2.39 18.08
N TYR A 83 10.05 -2.13 17.52
CA TYR A 83 8.77 -2.45 18.15
C TYR A 83 7.97 -3.39 17.27
N ALA A 84 7.57 -4.54 17.82
CA ALA A 84 6.62 -5.40 17.17
C ALA A 84 5.23 -4.77 17.20
N SER A 85 4.57 -4.70 16.06
CA SER A 85 3.24 -4.11 15.91
C SER A 85 2.42 -4.87 14.89
N THR A 86 1.19 -4.42 14.69
CA THR A 86 0.26 -4.98 13.72
C THR A 86 -0.34 -3.86 12.88
N LEU A 87 -0.28 -4.02 11.56
CA LEU A 87 -0.88 -3.10 10.61
C LEU A 87 -2.12 -3.75 9.98
N PRO A 88 -3.31 -3.16 10.12
CA PRO A 88 -4.49 -3.60 9.38
C PRO A 88 -4.27 -3.46 7.88
N PHE A 89 -4.59 -4.49 7.13
CA PHE A 89 -4.52 -4.49 5.67
C PHE A 89 -5.66 -5.34 5.10
N LYS A 90 -6.59 -4.69 4.43
CA LYS A 90 -7.86 -5.30 4.01
C LYS A 90 -8.58 -5.96 5.19
N ASN A 91 -9.10 -7.16 5.03
CA ASN A 91 -9.74 -7.93 6.10
C ASN A 91 -8.76 -8.60 7.07
N ASN A 92 -7.45 -8.52 6.82
CA ASN A 92 -6.38 -9.16 7.58
C ASN A 92 -5.52 -8.15 8.36
N ALA A 93 -4.54 -8.68 9.06
CA ALA A 93 -3.53 -7.91 9.77
C ALA A 93 -2.12 -8.41 9.43
N LEU A 94 -1.23 -7.47 9.17
CA LEU A 94 0.19 -7.74 8.90
C LEU A 94 0.98 -7.58 10.20
N GLY A 95 1.68 -8.64 10.62
CA GLY A 95 2.64 -8.53 11.71
C GLY A 95 3.91 -7.80 11.21
N VAL A 96 4.21 -6.68 11.82
CA VAL A 96 5.31 -5.82 11.43
C VAL A 96 6.25 -5.55 12.57
N VAL A 97 7.46 -5.11 12.23
CA VAL A 97 8.44 -4.54 13.16
C VAL A 97 8.71 -3.12 12.71
N ILE A 98 8.56 -2.19 13.62
CA ILE A 98 8.73 -0.77 13.37
C ILE A 98 10.09 -0.34 13.92
N GLU A 99 10.93 0.19 13.04
CA GLU A 99 12.17 0.83 13.40
C GLU A 99 11.89 2.27 13.83
N ASN A 100 12.39 2.62 15.00
CA ASN A 100 12.15 3.90 15.65
C ASN A 100 13.48 4.55 16.01
N HIS A 101 13.68 5.78 15.57
CA HIS A 101 14.80 6.60 15.95
C HIS A 101 14.33 7.78 16.79
N SER A 102 14.82 7.88 18.02
CA SER A 102 14.46 8.98 18.93
C SER A 102 12.96 9.22 18.96
N GLU A 103 12.17 8.18 19.26
CA GLU A 103 10.70 8.17 19.33
C GLU A 103 9.97 8.43 18.01
N ARG A 104 10.68 8.41 16.90
CA ARG A 104 10.08 8.59 15.57
C ARG A 104 10.11 7.30 14.77
N PRO A 105 8.98 6.71 14.45
CA PRO A 105 8.89 5.61 13.51
C PRO A 105 9.40 6.05 12.13
N VAL A 106 10.39 5.34 11.61
CA VAL A 106 11.03 5.71 10.32
C VAL A 106 10.88 4.63 9.28
N LYS A 107 10.73 3.37 9.69
CA LYS A 107 10.63 2.25 8.78
C LYS A 107 9.72 1.16 9.31
N VAL A 108 9.04 0.46 8.42
CA VAL A 108 8.19 -0.69 8.72
C VAL A 108 8.71 -1.90 7.96
N GLU A 109 9.06 -2.95 8.69
CA GLU A 109 9.47 -4.23 8.13
C GLU A 109 8.49 -5.34 8.53
N GLY A 110 8.53 -6.48 7.83
CA GLY A 110 7.78 -7.65 8.23
C GLY A 110 8.37 -8.29 9.49
N ASN A 111 7.52 -8.80 10.35
CA ASN A 111 7.96 -9.53 11.54
C ASN A 111 8.30 -10.99 11.16
N ASP A 112 9.54 -11.40 11.38
CA ASP A 112 10.02 -12.75 11.07
C ASP A 112 9.29 -13.85 11.84
N LYS A 113 8.84 -13.53 13.05
CA LYS A 113 8.11 -14.47 13.91
C LYS A 113 6.62 -14.55 13.58
N HIS A 114 6.11 -13.66 12.73
CA HIS A 114 4.69 -13.67 12.39
C HIS A 114 4.43 -14.65 11.22
N PRO A 115 3.51 -15.61 11.38
CA PRO A 115 3.34 -16.72 10.42
C PRO A 115 2.84 -16.27 9.03
N ALA A 116 2.11 -15.17 8.94
CA ALA A 116 1.59 -14.66 7.67
C ALA A 116 2.57 -13.76 6.93
N THR A 117 3.41 -13.00 7.64
CA THR A 117 4.37 -12.08 7.02
C THR A 117 5.77 -12.69 6.86
N MET A 118 6.17 -13.55 7.82
CA MET A 118 7.44 -14.30 7.76
C MET A 118 8.64 -13.40 7.39
N GLY A 119 8.72 -12.21 8.00
CA GLY A 119 9.79 -11.23 7.74
C GLY A 119 9.61 -10.40 6.47
N LYS A 120 8.49 -10.49 5.77
CA LYS A 120 8.23 -9.74 4.55
C LYS A 120 7.12 -8.70 4.75
N SER A 121 7.17 -7.65 3.96
CA SER A 121 6.17 -6.58 3.95
C SER A 121 5.77 -6.24 2.51
N ASN A 122 4.73 -5.46 2.34
CA ASN A 122 4.29 -4.93 1.06
C ASN A 122 4.51 -3.42 0.99
N SER A 123 4.30 -2.83 -0.19
CA SER A 123 4.46 -1.39 -0.41
C SER A 123 3.54 -0.54 0.49
N PHE A 124 2.34 -1.02 0.81
CA PHE A 124 1.41 -0.33 1.70
C PHE A 124 1.95 -0.29 3.14
N ALA A 125 2.50 -1.41 3.64
CA ALA A 125 3.13 -1.44 4.96
C ALA A 125 4.34 -0.51 5.01
N GLN A 126 5.18 -0.50 3.98
CA GLN A 126 6.34 0.40 3.92
C GLN A 126 5.93 1.88 3.88
N ALA A 127 4.86 2.21 3.16
CA ALA A 127 4.36 3.57 3.04
C ALA A 127 3.57 4.06 4.27
N SER A 128 3.16 3.17 5.19
CA SER A 128 2.30 3.54 6.33
C SER A 128 2.92 4.56 7.27
N THR A 129 4.26 4.68 7.31
CA THR A 129 4.94 5.73 8.07
C THR A 129 4.60 7.12 7.55
N LEU A 130 4.30 7.28 6.27
CA LEU A 130 3.97 8.58 5.66
C LEU A 130 2.64 9.12 6.21
N GLU A 131 1.67 8.25 6.49
CA GLU A 131 0.39 8.64 7.08
C GLU A 131 0.55 9.24 8.48
N MET A 132 1.56 8.80 9.24
CA MET A 132 1.84 9.34 10.57
C MET A 132 2.35 10.78 10.51
N TYR A 133 3.04 11.14 9.44
CA TYR A 133 3.66 12.47 9.25
C TYR A 133 2.86 13.36 8.30
N ASP A 134 1.72 12.89 7.81
CA ASP A 134 0.85 13.67 6.94
C ASP A 134 0.36 14.93 7.68
N PRO A 135 0.61 16.14 7.17
CA PRO A 135 0.16 17.37 7.78
C PRO A 135 -1.37 17.48 7.81
N ASP A 136 -2.06 16.85 6.87
CA ASP A 136 -3.52 16.92 6.70
C ASP A 136 -4.27 15.88 7.56
N ARG A 137 -3.55 15.02 8.29
CA ARG A 137 -4.17 14.05 9.18
C ARG A 137 -4.99 14.74 10.29
N LEU A 138 -6.10 14.12 10.66
CA LEU A 138 -6.93 14.61 11.75
C LEU A 138 -6.15 14.56 13.09
N ARG A 139 -6.00 15.72 13.74
CA ARG A 139 -5.21 15.87 14.97
C ARG A 139 -6.08 16.06 16.21
N GLY A 140 -7.23 15.48 16.26
CA GLY A 140 -8.11 15.57 17.41
C GLY A 140 -9.57 15.38 17.05
N ILE A 141 -10.40 15.39 18.06
CA ILE A 141 -11.84 15.25 17.92
C ILE A 141 -12.41 16.57 17.39
N LYS A 142 -13.31 16.49 16.41
CA LYS A 142 -14.04 17.63 15.88
C LYS A 142 -15.54 17.39 16.00
N PHE A 143 -16.25 18.42 16.40
CA PHE A 143 -17.70 18.49 16.40
C PHE A 143 -18.13 19.76 15.67
N GLU A 144 -18.97 19.65 14.66
CA GLU A 144 -19.40 20.76 13.79
C GLU A 144 -18.23 21.62 13.25
N GLY A 145 -17.13 20.95 12.87
CA GLY A 145 -15.92 21.61 12.37
C GLY A 145 -14.98 22.16 13.44
N ASN A 146 -15.41 22.30 14.68
CA ASN A 146 -14.61 22.80 15.80
C ASN A 146 -13.89 21.68 16.53
N LYS A 147 -12.67 21.96 17.01
CA LYS A 147 -11.92 21.03 17.87
C LYS A 147 -12.58 20.99 19.25
N VAL A 148 -12.89 19.78 19.72
CA VAL A 148 -13.50 19.55 21.04
C VAL A 148 -12.67 18.57 21.86
N ASP A 149 -12.92 18.58 23.17
CA ASP A 149 -12.26 17.68 24.11
C ASP A 149 -12.90 16.27 24.11
N TRP A 150 -12.16 15.31 24.62
CA TRP A 150 -12.63 13.95 24.80
C TRP A 150 -13.89 13.85 25.66
N SER A 151 -14.07 14.76 26.62
CA SER A 151 -15.26 14.84 27.47
C SER A 151 -16.56 15.04 26.67
N GLU A 152 -16.53 15.84 25.60
CA GLU A 152 -17.70 16.06 24.74
C GLU A 152 -18.05 14.80 23.95
N TYR A 153 -17.04 14.11 23.43
CA TYR A 153 -17.25 12.81 22.80
C TYR A 153 -17.88 11.79 23.77
N LEU A 154 -17.42 11.74 25.03
CA LEU A 154 -17.98 10.83 26.03
C LEU A 154 -19.43 11.14 26.38
N LYS A 155 -19.83 12.42 26.40
CA LYS A 155 -21.24 12.81 26.60
C LYS A 155 -22.10 12.28 25.45
N PHE A 156 -21.63 12.47 24.20
CA PHE A 156 -22.31 11.94 23.02
C PHE A 156 -22.39 10.40 23.06
N ALA A 157 -21.30 9.70 23.37
CA ALA A 157 -21.30 8.26 23.48
C ALA A 157 -22.24 7.71 24.57
N LYS A 158 -22.36 8.44 25.70
CA LYS A 158 -23.34 8.09 26.76
C LYS A 158 -24.77 8.22 26.28
N SER A 159 -25.10 9.31 25.57
CA SER A 159 -26.46 9.51 25.05
C SER A 159 -26.90 8.39 24.09
N ILE A 160 -25.97 7.86 23.29
CA ILE A 160 -26.23 6.69 22.43
C ILE A 160 -26.50 5.43 23.28
N ASN A 161 -25.73 5.19 24.34
CA ASN A 161 -25.89 4.02 25.21
C ASN A 161 -27.19 4.01 26.01
N GLU A 162 -27.87 5.14 26.14
CA GLU A 162 -29.19 5.29 26.79
C GLU A 162 -30.35 4.94 25.84
N THR A 163 -30.06 4.66 24.56
CA THR A 163 -31.04 4.27 23.56
C THR A 163 -31.01 2.75 23.34
N ASP A 164 -32.01 2.24 22.64
CA ASP A 164 -32.06 0.84 22.17
C ASP A 164 -31.29 0.63 20.84
N GLY A 165 -30.66 1.69 20.34
CA GLY A 165 -29.95 1.72 19.07
C GLY A 165 -30.82 2.05 17.84
N SER A 166 -32.09 2.39 18.03
CA SER A 166 -32.94 2.86 16.92
C SER A 166 -32.33 4.11 16.29
N GLY A 167 -32.23 4.08 14.95
CA GLY A 167 -31.62 5.17 14.17
C GLY A 167 -30.08 5.14 14.13
N LEU A 168 -29.42 4.27 14.88
CA LEU A 168 -27.98 4.12 14.84
C LEU A 168 -27.55 3.10 13.76
N ALA A 169 -26.58 3.48 12.97
CA ALA A 169 -25.91 2.56 12.02
C ALA A 169 -24.40 2.65 12.16
N VAL A 170 -23.77 1.48 12.25
CA VAL A 170 -22.31 1.34 12.21
C VAL A 170 -21.94 0.86 10.82
N LEU A 171 -21.12 1.62 10.10
CA LEU A 171 -20.54 1.25 8.81
C LEU A 171 -19.04 1.02 9.00
N MET A 172 -18.55 -0.15 8.61
CA MET A 172 -17.15 -0.48 8.71
C MET A 172 -16.68 -1.35 7.54
N GLN A 173 -15.39 -1.45 7.37
CA GLN A 173 -14.76 -2.43 6.48
C GLN A 173 -14.84 -3.84 7.06
N GLU A 174 -14.70 -4.85 6.20
CA GLU A 174 -14.58 -6.24 6.62
C GLU A 174 -13.33 -6.42 7.51
N SER A 175 -13.46 -7.22 8.54
CA SER A 175 -12.36 -7.51 9.45
C SER A 175 -12.44 -8.94 9.97
N SER A 176 -11.33 -9.66 9.87
CA SER A 176 -11.17 -11.01 10.46
C SER A 176 -10.80 -10.97 11.95
N SER A 177 -10.73 -9.79 12.57
CA SER A 177 -10.35 -9.63 13.98
C SER A 177 -11.34 -10.29 14.94
N PRO A 178 -10.91 -11.23 15.78
CA PRO A 178 -11.75 -11.81 16.83
C PRO A 178 -12.24 -10.75 17.82
N THR A 179 -11.43 -9.73 18.10
CA THR A 179 -11.79 -8.62 19.00
C THR A 179 -12.95 -7.81 18.43
N ILE A 180 -12.91 -7.46 17.14
CA ILE A 180 -14.01 -6.74 16.48
C ILE A 180 -15.29 -7.58 16.49
N LYS A 181 -15.17 -8.89 16.28
CA LYS A 181 -16.30 -9.80 16.37
C LYS A 181 -16.92 -9.78 17.77
N SER A 182 -16.11 -9.88 18.81
CA SER A 182 -16.59 -9.81 20.21
C SER A 182 -17.26 -8.47 20.51
N ILE A 183 -16.65 -7.36 20.10
CA ILE A 183 -17.23 -6.01 20.25
C ILE A 183 -18.57 -5.91 19.52
N LYS A 184 -18.68 -6.43 18.32
CA LYS A 184 -19.93 -6.46 17.54
C LYS A 184 -21.03 -7.25 18.25
N ASP A 185 -20.67 -8.41 18.82
CA ASP A 185 -21.62 -9.25 19.54
C ASP A 185 -22.12 -8.55 20.82
N ASP A 186 -21.24 -7.89 21.56
CA ASP A 186 -21.60 -7.11 22.75
C ASP A 186 -22.38 -5.84 22.40
N PHE A 187 -22.02 -5.18 21.32
CA PHE A 187 -22.75 -4.03 20.80
C PHE A 187 -24.20 -4.42 20.45
N LYS A 188 -24.41 -5.51 19.74
CA LYS A 188 -25.74 -5.99 19.38
C LYS A 188 -26.60 -6.40 20.58
N LYS A 189 -25.98 -6.88 21.67
CA LYS A 189 -26.70 -7.16 22.91
C LYS A 189 -27.21 -5.90 23.60
N LYS A 190 -26.37 -4.83 23.58
CA LYS A 190 -26.72 -3.57 24.22
C LYS A 190 -27.65 -2.70 23.39
N LEU A 191 -27.48 -2.72 22.07
CA LEU A 191 -28.19 -1.87 21.11
C LEU A 191 -28.83 -2.75 20.02
N PRO A 192 -29.89 -3.50 20.36
CA PRO A 192 -30.44 -4.55 19.48
C PRO A 192 -31.03 -3.98 18.19
N ASN A 193 -31.52 -2.73 18.18
CA ASN A 193 -32.11 -2.08 17.02
C ASN A 193 -31.11 -1.34 16.16
N ALA A 194 -29.83 -1.31 16.55
CA ALA A 194 -28.77 -0.70 15.75
C ALA A 194 -28.42 -1.56 14.52
N LYS A 195 -28.19 -0.90 13.39
CA LYS A 195 -27.75 -1.56 12.17
C LYS A 195 -26.23 -1.67 12.15
N TRP A 196 -25.72 -2.85 11.82
CA TRP A 196 -24.29 -3.07 11.59
C TRP A 196 -24.08 -3.49 10.15
N VAL A 197 -23.42 -2.62 9.37
CA VAL A 197 -23.19 -2.77 7.94
C VAL A 197 -21.69 -2.92 7.70
N VAL A 198 -21.32 -3.91 6.90
CA VAL A 198 -19.96 -4.10 6.40
C VAL A 198 -19.98 -3.78 4.91
N TYR A 199 -19.05 -2.93 4.48
CA TYR A 199 -18.94 -2.50 3.09
C TYR A 199 -17.49 -2.51 2.63
N GLU A 200 -17.24 -3.21 1.54
CA GLU A 200 -15.97 -3.22 0.81
C GLU A 200 -16.20 -2.74 -0.62
N SER A 201 -15.53 -1.65 -1.02
CA SER A 201 -15.61 -1.12 -2.37
C SER A 201 -14.93 -2.02 -3.41
N ILE A 202 -13.88 -2.72 -2.99
CA ILE A 202 -13.16 -3.73 -3.77
C ILE A 202 -13.18 -5.01 -2.95
N ASN A 203 -14.02 -5.97 -3.35
CA ASN A 203 -14.24 -7.20 -2.61
C ASN A 203 -13.86 -8.44 -3.42
N ASN A 204 -13.77 -9.57 -2.73
CA ASN A 204 -13.49 -10.87 -3.31
C ASN A 204 -14.72 -11.79 -3.27
N GLU A 205 -15.93 -11.24 -3.34
CA GLU A 205 -17.19 -12.02 -3.25
C GLU A 205 -17.23 -13.14 -4.30
N ASN A 206 -16.84 -12.85 -5.54
CA ASN A 206 -16.79 -13.88 -6.60
C ASN A 206 -15.89 -15.07 -6.25
N LEU A 207 -14.78 -14.81 -5.55
CA LEU A 207 -13.87 -15.87 -5.07
C LEU A 207 -14.56 -16.69 -3.97
N TYR A 208 -15.16 -16.02 -3.00
CA TYR A 208 -15.86 -16.69 -1.89
C TYR A 208 -17.07 -17.47 -2.37
N ASP A 209 -17.85 -16.94 -3.31
CA ASP A 209 -18.98 -17.65 -3.94
C ASP A 209 -18.51 -18.91 -4.69
N GLY A 210 -17.36 -18.81 -5.39
CA GLY A 210 -16.76 -19.96 -6.06
C GLY A 210 -16.32 -21.04 -5.07
N ILE A 211 -15.72 -20.64 -3.96
CA ILE A 211 -15.27 -21.56 -2.89
C ILE A 211 -16.49 -22.19 -2.20
N GLU A 212 -17.51 -21.41 -1.91
CA GLU A 212 -18.74 -21.93 -1.30
C GLU A 212 -19.44 -22.95 -2.18
N LYS A 213 -19.50 -22.72 -3.51
CA LYS A 213 -20.01 -23.71 -4.47
C LYS A 213 -19.18 -25.00 -4.49
N ALA A 214 -17.85 -24.90 -4.35
CA ALA A 214 -16.97 -26.06 -4.39
C ALA A 214 -16.91 -26.84 -3.08
N PHE A 215 -16.95 -26.15 -1.93
CA PHE A 215 -16.70 -26.74 -0.62
C PHE A 215 -17.89 -26.65 0.34
N SER A 216 -19.01 -26.06 -0.10
CA SER A 216 -20.23 -25.80 0.72
C SER A 216 -19.94 -24.97 1.98
N LYS A 217 -18.87 -24.20 1.97
CA LYS A 217 -18.44 -23.32 3.07
C LYS A 217 -17.73 -22.10 2.52
N ARG A 218 -18.02 -20.94 3.11
CA ARG A 218 -17.31 -19.70 2.81
C ARG A 218 -15.95 -19.71 3.53
N LEU A 219 -14.89 -19.96 2.79
CA LEU A 219 -13.53 -20.12 3.31
C LEU A 219 -12.58 -19.14 2.58
N GLN A 220 -11.56 -18.67 3.30
CA GLN A 220 -10.46 -17.94 2.70
C GLN A 220 -9.39 -18.94 2.21
N PRO A 221 -9.03 -18.91 0.91
CA PRO A 221 -8.03 -19.83 0.38
C PRO A 221 -6.61 -19.42 0.80
N LEU A 222 -5.81 -20.40 1.13
CA LEU A 222 -4.38 -20.25 1.37
C LEU A 222 -3.61 -21.20 0.47
N TYR A 223 -3.01 -20.66 -0.59
CA TYR A 223 -2.36 -21.46 -1.61
C TYR A 223 -0.96 -21.89 -1.17
N ARG A 224 -0.67 -23.19 -1.26
CA ARG A 224 0.66 -23.76 -1.01
C ARG A 224 1.48 -23.77 -2.29
N LEU A 225 1.89 -22.59 -2.74
CA LEU A 225 2.58 -22.40 -4.03
C LEU A 225 3.98 -23.03 -4.04
N GLU A 226 4.56 -23.27 -2.87
CA GLU A 226 5.82 -24.01 -2.73
C GLU A 226 5.75 -25.46 -3.23
N ASN A 227 4.55 -26.02 -3.31
CA ASN A 227 4.36 -27.39 -3.78
C ASN A 227 4.00 -27.46 -5.28
N ALA A 228 3.83 -26.32 -5.95
CA ALA A 228 3.36 -26.27 -7.33
C ALA A 228 4.52 -26.07 -8.30
N GLN A 229 4.65 -26.97 -9.29
CA GLN A 229 5.60 -26.84 -10.39
C GLN A 229 5.04 -26.00 -11.55
N ILE A 230 3.72 -26.04 -11.74
CA ILE A 230 3.01 -25.27 -12.77
C ILE A 230 1.86 -24.54 -12.08
N ILE A 231 1.80 -23.23 -12.32
CA ILE A 231 0.77 -22.36 -11.76
C ILE A 231 0.09 -21.64 -12.92
N VAL A 232 -1.23 -21.66 -12.94
CA VAL A 232 -2.05 -20.89 -13.88
C VAL A 232 -2.85 -19.87 -13.08
N SER A 233 -2.62 -18.59 -13.33
CA SER A 233 -3.35 -17.49 -12.70
C SER A 233 -4.35 -16.91 -13.70
N LEU A 234 -5.61 -16.93 -13.36
CA LEU A 234 -6.72 -16.40 -14.16
C LEU A 234 -7.35 -15.19 -13.45
N GLY A 235 -6.92 -13.99 -13.82
CA GLY A 235 -7.43 -12.73 -13.27
C GLY A 235 -7.13 -12.52 -11.78
N SER A 236 -6.11 -13.19 -11.21
CA SER A 236 -5.71 -13.07 -9.81
C SER A 236 -4.33 -12.41 -9.69
N ASP A 237 -4.23 -11.41 -8.85
CA ASP A 237 -2.97 -10.72 -8.53
C ASP A 237 -2.39 -11.19 -7.18
N PHE A 238 -2.20 -12.51 -7.06
CA PHE A 238 -1.72 -13.13 -5.82
C PHE A 238 -0.31 -12.70 -5.39
N LEU A 239 0.48 -12.11 -6.30
CA LEU A 239 1.78 -11.51 -5.98
C LEU A 239 1.70 -10.01 -5.64
N GLY A 240 0.55 -9.36 -5.87
CA GLY A 240 0.38 -7.92 -5.69
C GLY A 240 -0.66 -7.56 -4.64
N VAL A 241 -1.92 -7.43 -5.06
CA VAL A 241 -2.96 -6.85 -4.22
C VAL A 241 -3.98 -7.83 -3.65
N ASP A 242 -3.95 -9.11 -4.03
CA ASP A 242 -4.87 -10.11 -3.48
C ASP A 242 -4.60 -10.40 -1.99
N ASP A 243 -5.55 -11.01 -1.33
CA ASP A 243 -5.42 -11.39 0.07
C ASP A 243 -4.27 -12.38 0.27
N ASN A 244 -3.59 -12.27 1.40
CA ASN A 244 -2.41 -13.08 1.73
C ASN A 244 -1.24 -12.98 0.72
N ASN A 245 -1.18 -11.90 -0.05
CA ASN A 245 -0.17 -11.70 -1.10
C ASN A 245 1.27 -11.88 -0.58
N ILE A 246 1.59 -11.42 0.62
CA ILE A 246 2.93 -11.55 1.23
C ILE A 246 3.26 -13.03 1.43
N TYR A 247 2.33 -13.81 1.98
CA TYR A 247 2.48 -15.24 2.16
C TYR A 247 2.67 -15.94 0.82
N HIS A 248 1.77 -15.67 -0.14
CA HIS A 248 1.81 -16.27 -1.46
C HIS A 248 3.09 -15.93 -2.22
N THR A 249 3.54 -14.67 -2.16
CA THR A 249 4.80 -14.25 -2.78
C THR A 249 6.00 -14.99 -2.21
N LYS A 250 6.08 -15.12 -0.88
CA LYS A 250 7.17 -15.86 -0.25
C LYS A 250 7.15 -17.33 -0.64
N LYS A 251 5.96 -17.96 -0.63
CA LYS A 251 5.81 -19.38 -1.01
C LYS A 251 6.10 -19.63 -2.48
N PHE A 252 5.71 -18.70 -3.35
CA PHE A 252 6.05 -18.76 -4.77
C PHE A 252 7.55 -18.61 -5.01
N ALA A 253 8.20 -17.69 -4.28
CA ALA A 253 9.63 -17.43 -4.43
C ALA A 253 10.50 -18.60 -3.96
N GLN A 254 10.03 -19.42 -3.00
CA GLN A 254 10.78 -20.58 -2.51
C GLN A 254 11.16 -21.57 -3.63
N ASN A 255 10.28 -21.75 -4.63
CA ASN A 255 10.55 -22.62 -5.78
C ASN A 255 11.28 -21.91 -6.93
N ARG A 256 11.84 -20.73 -6.66
CA ARG A 256 12.64 -19.94 -7.62
C ARG A 256 14.03 -19.63 -7.11
N ASP A 257 14.36 -20.18 -5.97
CA ASP A 257 15.71 -20.13 -5.42
C ASP A 257 16.55 -21.25 -6.07
N ILE A 258 17.36 -20.87 -7.05
CA ILE A 258 18.22 -21.76 -7.78
C ILE A 258 19.54 -21.83 -7.03
N VAL A 259 19.78 -22.98 -6.39
CA VAL A 259 20.99 -23.24 -5.61
C VAL A 259 22.06 -23.94 -6.45
N ASP A 260 21.63 -24.76 -7.40
CA ASP A 260 22.52 -25.57 -8.26
C ASP A 260 21.93 -25.75 -9.67
N GLU A 261 22.71 -26.41 -10.57
CA GLU A 261 22.32 -26.69 -11.97
C GLU A 261 21.15 -27.65 -12.10
N THR A 262 20.82 -28.40 -11.06
CA THR A 262 19.71 -29.38 -11.05
C THR A 262 18.41 -28.75 -10.54
N SER A 263 18.48 -27.56 -9.95
CA SER A 263 17.34 -26.85 -9.42
C SER A 263 16.38 -26.42 -10.54
N THR A 264 15.10 -26.73 -10.40
CA THR A 264 14.06 -26.35 -11.35
C THR A 264 13.14 -25.31 -10.77
N MET A 265 12.83 -24.26 -11.56
CA MET A 265 11.87 -23.25 -11.17
C MET A 265 10.44 -23.67 -11.51
N ASN A 266 9.48 -23.24 -10.67
CA ASN A 266 8.06 -23.29 -11.03
C ASN A 266 7.77 -22.43 -12.27
N ARG A 267 6.80 -22.84 -13.06
CA ARG A 267 6.32 -22.10 -14.24
C ARG A 267 5.01 -21.40 -13.90
N LEU A 268 4.94 -20.11 -14.22
CA LEU A 268 3.75 -19.28 -14.01
C LEU A 268 3.19 -18.85 -15.37
N TYR A 269 1.92 -19.18 -15.60
CA TYR A 269 1.12 -18.72 -16.73
C TYR A 269 0.05 -17.76 -16.20
N VAL A 270 -0.08 -16.58 -16.81
CA VAL A 270 -1.01 -15.56 -16.38
C VAL A 270 -1.93 -15.18 -17.53
N ALA A 271 -3.24 -15.16 -17.24
CA ALA A 271 -4.27 -14.64 -18.13
C ALA A 271 -5.08 -13.60 -17.38
N GLU A 272 -4.99 -12.34 -17.79
CA GLU A 272 -5.69 -11.22 -17.16
C GLU A 272 -6.06 -10.13 -18.15
N SER A 273 -7.03 -9.30 -17.78
CA SER A 273 -7.54 -8.21 -18.63
C SER A 273 -6.73 -6.93 -18.51
N SER A 274 -5.94 -6.77 -17.45
CA SER A 274 -5.09 -5.61 -17.17
C SER A 274 -3.76 -6.07 -16.59
N ILE A 275 -2.72 -5.27 -16.75
CA ILE A 275 -1.40 -5.58 -16.21
C ILE A 275 -1.44 -5.47 -14.69
N SER A 276 -1.09 -6.55 -14.00
CA SER A 276 -0.97 -6.64 -12.55
C SER A 276 0.47 -6.83 -12.08
N SER A 277 0.69 -6.87 -10.77
CA SER A 277 1.99 -7.22 -10.19
C SER A 277 2.39 -8.67 -10.47
N THR A 278 1.42 -9.55 -10.68
CA THR A 278 1.63 -10.97 -11.04
C THR A 278 2.10 -11.09 -12.49
N TYR A 279 1.73 -10.15 -13.37
CA TYR A 279 2.15 -10.07 -14.77
C TYR A 279 3.54 -9.44 -14.93
N LYS A 280 4.55 -9.85 -14.24
CA LYS A 280 5.92 -9.34 -14.48
C LYS A 280 6.62 -10.09 -15.63
N PRO A 281 7.62 -9.46 -16.33
CA PRO A 281 8.26 -10.00 -17.57
C PRO A 281 8.99 -11.33 -17.43
N ARG A 282 8.91 -12.01 -16.32
CA ARG A 282 9.46 -13.36 -16.06
C ARG A 282 8.39 -14.47 -16.07
N SER A 283 7.12 -14.11 -16.24
CA SER A 283 6.05 -15.07 -16.53
C SER A 283 5.97 -15.28 -18.03
N ILE A 284 5.72 -16.51 -18.47
CA ILE A 284 5.34 -16.76 -19.87
C ILE A 284 3.92 -16.21 -20.00
N SER A 285 3.80 -15.01 -20.54
CA SER A 285 2.51 -14.33 -20.68
C SER A 285 1.85 -14.70 -22.00
N CYS A 286 0.57 -14.98 -21.98
CA CYS A 286 -0.23 -15.02 -23.19
C CYS A 286 -0.71 -13.59 -23.51
N SER A 287 0.02 -12.88 -24.37
CA SER A 287 -0.31 -11.52 -24.82
C SER A 287 -1.57 -11.43 -25.70
N LEU A 288 -2.26 -12.53 -25.93
CA LEU A 288 -3.48 -12.59 -26.77
C LEU A 288 -4.75 -12.07 -26.07
N CYS A 289 -4.71 -11.87 -24.74
CA CYS A 289 -5.89 -11.47 -23.98
C CYS A 289 -6.21 -9.97 -24.03
N THR A 290 -5.31 -9.12 -24.52
CA THR A 290 -5.52 -7.67 -24.57
C THR A 290 -6.39 -7.16 -25.71
N LYS A 291 -6.83 -8.01 -26.66
CA LYS A 291 -7.55 -7.56 -27.86
C LYS A 291 -9.01 -7.97 -27.96
N ARG A 292 -9.56 -8.83 -27.11
CA ARG A 292 -11.02 -9.16 -27.18
C ARG A 292 -11.59 -9.49 -25.81
N GLN A 293 -12.33 -8.57 -25.25
CA GLN A 293 -13.33 -8.89 -24.24
C GLN A 293 -14.33 -9.88 -24.86
N GLY A 294 -14.37 -11.11 -24.40
CA GLY A 294 -15.48 -12.03 -24.65
C GLY A 294 -15.21 -13.41 -25.23
N SER A 295 -13.97 -13.82 -25.60
CA SER A 295 -13.78 -15.12 -26.25
C SER A 295 -12.57 -15.96 -25.83
N VAL A 296 -11.98 -15.74 -24.68
CA VAL A 296 -10.66 -16.33 -24.36
C VAL A 296 -10.72 -17.64 -23.57
N ALA A 297 -11.85 -18.01 -23.04
CA ALA A 297 -11.96 -19.25 -22.27
C ALA A 297 -11.93 -20.53 -23.13
N SER A 298 -12.12 -20.45 -24.45
CA SER A 298 -12.20 -21.65 -25.30
C SER A 298 -10.93 -22.03 -26.05
N SER A 299 -9.91 -21.16 -26.10
CA SER A 299 -8.68 -21.44 -26.86
C SER A 299 -7.46 -21.89 -26.03
N ALA A 300 -7.55 -21.85 -24.71
CA ALA A 300 -6.48 -22.30 -23.82
C ALA A 300 -6.58 -23.79 -23.42
N LEU A 301 -7.60 -24.50 -23.92
CA LEU A 301 -7.87 -25.92 -23.64
C LEU A 301 -7.73 -26.81 -24.88
N LYS A 302 -7.00 -26.36 -25.89
CA LYS A 302 -6.55 -27.23 -27.00
C LYS A 302 -5.07 -27.31 -27.08
#